data_90494762f96f5eab28362922fc766966
#
_entry.id   90494762f96f5eab28362922fc766966
#
_cell.length_a   1.000
_cell.length_b   1.000
_cell.length_c   1.000
_cell.angle_alpha   90.00
_cell.angle_beta   90.00
_cell.angle_gamma   90.00
#
_symmetry.space_group_name_H-M   'P 1'
#
loop_
_entity.id
_entity.type
_entity.pdbx_description
1 polymer ?
#
loop_
_entity_poly.entity_id
_entity_poly.type
_entity_poly.pdbx_seq_one_letter_code
_entity_poly.pdbx_strand_id
1 'polypeptide(L)'
;MDLFIIVAGLSYNLTMDQQSEQTLSRLIRSTRIAALGTVGDGGPNLAMVAYAFTEDFSAFYIHVSKLGKHTADMEANPRVGLLITETDDRRADPQTLARVSIRGTAEILPRTEPGYAQVRNIYLTRFPESEQLFSLGDFNLWKITPKGGRFVAGFGQAFNLVPEALRKASTL
;
A
#
# COMPACT_ATOMS: atom_id res chain seq x y z
N MET A 1 18.81 -37.47 -9.13
CA MET A 1 18.41 -38.01 -7.80
C MET A 1 18.37 -36.82 -6.85
N ASP A 2 17.38 -36.10 -6.99
CA ASP A 2 16.36 -35.59 -6.05
C ASP A 2 16.88 -35.07 -4.73
N LEU A 3 16.98 -33.76 -4.65
CA LEU A 3 16.87 -33.10 -3.37
C LEU A 3 15.64 -32.19 -3.41
N PHE A 4 14.44 -32.80 -3.36
CA PHE A 4 13.23 -32.12 -2.90
C PHE A 4 13.39 -31.87 -1.40
N ILE A 5 13.90 -30.72 -1.03
CA ILE A 5 13.75 -30.25 0.33
C ILE A 5 12.31 -29.77 0.46
N ILE A 6 11.44 -30.69 0.87
CA ILE A 6 10.12 -30.37 1.43
C ILE A 6 10.40 -29.67 2.75
N VAL A 7 10.38 -28.35 2.77
CA VAL A 7 10.29 -27.59 4.01
C VAL A 7 8.79 -27.49 4.36
N ALA A 8 8.24 -28.63 4.77
CA ALA A 8 6.95 -28.66 5.46
C ALA A 8 7.18 -28.17 6.89
N GLY A 9 6.57 -27.04 7.26
CA GLY A 9 6.42 -26.64 8.66
C GLY A 9 7.22 -25.44 9.14
N LEU A 10 7.78 -24.59 8.28
CA LEU A 10 8.29 -23.29 8.72
C LEU A 10 7.13 -22.32 8.86
N SER A 11 6.67 -22.17 10.10
CA SER A 11 5.85 -21.03 10.53
C SER A 11 6.73 -19.77 10.39
N TYR A 12 6.55 -19.05 9.27
CA TYR A 12 7.28 -17.80 9.01
C TYR A 12 6.74 -16.66 9.89
N ASN A 13 7.00 -16.73 11.17
CA ASN A 13 6.97 -15.59 12.07
C ASN A 13 8.42 -15.12 12.29
N LEU A 14 9.14 -14.87 11.19
CA LEU A 14 10.41 -14.19 11.28
C LEU A 14 10.13 -12.73 11.66
N THR A 15 10.63 -12.32 12.81
CA THR A 15 10.74 -10.90 13.15
C THR A 15 11.63 -10.27 12.07
N MET A 16 11.20 -9.18 11.45
CA MET A 16 12.06 -8.48 10.49
C MET A 16 13.32 -8.01 11.20
N ASP A 17 14.46 -8.20 10.55
CA ASP A 17 15.70 -7.55 10.97
C ASP A 17 15.70 -6.08 10.54
N GLN A 18 16.63 -5.31 11.07
CA GLN A 18 16.74 -3.88 10.80
C GLN A 18 16.91 -3.57 9.31
N GLN A 19 17.63 -4.39 8.57
CA GLN A 19 17.83 -4.22 7.14
C GLN A 19 16.53 -4.42 6.35
N SER A 20 15.74 -5.40 6.71
CA SER A 20 14.42 -5.64 6.12
C SER A 20 13.44 -4.50 6.45
N GLU A 21 13.46 -3.99 7.68
CA GLU A 21 12.66 -2.83 8.09
C GLU A 21 13.04 -1.57 7.30
N GLN A 22 14.33 -1.30 7.12
CA GLN A 22 14.83 -0.19 6.27
C GLN A 22 14.41 -0.36 4.80
N THR A 23 14.45 -1.58 4.28
CA THR A 23 14.02 -1.87 2.92
C THR A 23 12.53 -1.61 2.75
N LEU A 24 11.70 -2.01 3.70
CA LEU A 24 10.27 -1.74 3.70
C LEU A 24 9.98 -0.24 3.76
N SER A 25 10.64 0.48 4.68
CA SER A 25 10.50 1.94 4.81
C SER A 25 10.86 2.65 3.51
N ARG A 26 12.02 2.34 2.95
CA ARG A 26 12.49 2.90 1.69
C ARG A 26 11.52 2.61 0.55
N LEU A 27 11.03 1.37 0.43
CA LEU A 27 10.09 0.96 -0.61
C LEU A 27 8.81 1.82 -0.56
N ILE A 28 8.19 1.96 0.60
CA ILE A 28 6.97 2.77 0.78
C ILE A 28 7.23 4.25 0.49
N ARG A 29 8.37 4.79 0.93
CA ARG A 29 8.69 6.21 0.76
C ARG A 29 9.08 6.58 -0.66
N SER A 30 9.86 5.73 -1.34
CA SER A 30 10.38 6.05 -2.67
C SER A 30 9.40 5.76 -3.80
N THR A 31 8.51 4.78 -3.65
CA THR A 31 7.54 4.41 -4.69
C THR A 31 6.33 5.33 -4.63
N ARG A 32 5.95 5.89 -5.78
CA ARG A 32 4.85 6.89 -5.86
C ARG A 32 3.49 6.29 -6.19
N ILE A 33 3.47 5.09 -6.73
CA ILE A 33 2.26 4.40 -7.21
C ILE A 33 2.12 3.03 -6.56
N ALA A 34 0.90 2.55 -6.50
CA ALA A 34 0.56 1.20 -6.05
C ALA A 34 -0.50 0.59 -6.97
N ALA A 35 -0.54 -0.74 -7.03
CA ALA A 35 -1.72 -1.41 -7.52
C ALA A 35 -2.74 -1.50 -6.37
N LEU A 36 -3.92 -0.89 -6.58
CA LEU A 36 -5.06 -0.99 -5.68
C LEU A 36 -5.94 -2.15 -6.11
N GLY A 37 -6.12 -3.11 -5.23
CA GLY A 37 -7.08 -4.20 -5.39
C GLY A 37 -8.38 -3.90 -4.66
N THR A 38 -9.50 -4.02 -5.35
CA THR A 38 -10.86 -3.88 -4.81
C THR A 38 -11.70 -5.10 -5.18
N VAL A 39 -12.85 -5.27 -4.55
CA VAL A 39 -13.79 -6.38 -4.85
C VAL A 39 -15.17 -5.77 -5.07
N GLY A 40 -15.64 -5.88 -6.30
CA GLY A 40 -16.99 -5.51 -6.71
C GLY A 40 -17.82 -6.71 -7.16
N ASP A 41 -19.02 -6.46 -7.68
CA ASP A 41 -19.97 -7.50 -8.11
C ASP A 41 -19.41 -8.43 -9.19
N GLY A 42 -18.49 -7.93 -10.04
CA GLY A 42 -17.81 -8.71 -11.08
C GLY A 42 -16.57 -9.46 -10.59
N GLY A 43 -16.27 -9.44 -9.29
CA GLY A 43 -15.07 -10.04 -8.70
C GLY A 43 -13.93 -9.04 -8.43
N PRO A 44 -12.68 -9.51 -8.33
CA PRO A 44 -11.52 -8.66 -8.09
C PRO A 44 -11.28 -7.67 -9.22
N ASN A 45 -10.99 -6.42 -8.87
CA ASN A 45 -10.60 -5.37 -9.79
C ASN A 45 -9.26 -4.77 -9.36
N LEU A 46 -8.43 -4.38 -10.32
CA LEU A 46 -7.13 -3.77 -10.08
C LEU A 46 -7.04 -2.41 -10.77
N ALA A 47 -6.51 -1.43 -10.07
CA ALA A 47 -6.24 -0.09 -10.59
C ALA A 47 -4.86 0.40 -10.15
N MET A 48 -4.20 1.20 -10.98
CA MET A 48 -3.03 1.94 -10.55
C MET A 48 -3.48 3.22 -9.87
N VAL A 49 -2.95 3.48 -8.67
CA VAL A 49 -3.21 4.70 -7.91
C VAL A 49 -1.92 5.35 -7.42
N ALA A 50 -1.89 6.68 -7.41
CA ALA A 50 -0.92 7.44 -6.65
C ALA A 50 -1.32 7.42 -5.17
N TYR A 51 -0.35 7.30 -4.27
CA TYR A 51 -0.64 7.25 -2.83
C TYR A 51 0.28 8.15 -2.01
N ALA A 52 -0.27 8.73 -0.96
CA ALA A 52 0.47 9.35 0.13
C ALA A 52 0.26 8.54 1.41
N PHE A 53 0.95 8.89 2.48
CA PHE A 53 0.89 8.13 3.74
C PHE A 53 1.22 9.04 4.93
N THR A 54 0.77 8.65 6.12
CA THR A 54 1.22 9.26 7.38
C THR A 54 2.67 8.90 7.65
N GLU A 55 3.39 9.76 8.33
CA GLU A 55 4.81 9.55 8.64
C GLU A 55 5.07 8.20 9.31
N ASP A 56 4.16 7.74 10.15
CA ASP A 56 4.21 6.47 10.88
C ASP A 56 3.60 5.27 10.13
N PHE A 57 3.24 5.42 8.86
CA PHE A 57 2.55 4.40 8.03
C PHE A 57 1.25 3.86 8.64
N SER A 58 0.61 4.57 9.56
CA SER A 58 -0.67 4.18 10.13
C SER A 58 -1.85 4.37 9.17
N ALA A 59 -1.69 5.21 8.15
CA ALA A 59 -2.68 5.43 7.10
C ALA A 59 -2.03 5.70 5.75
N PHE A 60 -2.70 5.24 4.68
CA PHE A 60 -2.40 5.58 3.30
C PHE A 60 -3.55 6.37 2.71
N TYR A 61 -3.25 7.30 1.82
CA TYR A 61 -4.24 8.16 1.20
C TYR A 61 -4.16 8.08 -0.31
N ILE A 62 -5.31 7.96 -0.95
CA ILE A 62 -5.46 8.06 -2.40
C ILE A 62 -6.46 9.15 -2.73
N HIS A 63 -6.29 9.82 -3.88
CA HIS A 63 -7.20 10.85 -4.36
C HIS A 63 -7.73 10.43 -5.72
N VAL A 64 -8.98 9.99 -5.76
CA VAL A 64 -9.57 9.29 -6.90
C VAL A 64 -10.95 9.83 -7.26
N SER A 65 -11.29 9.71 -8.55
CA SER A 65 -12.60 10.13 -9.08
C SER A 65 -13.71 9.15 -8.69
N LYS A 66 -14.89 9.68 -8.43
CA LYS A 66 -16.14 8.91 -8.25
C LYS A 66 -16.51 8.08 -9.48
N LEU A 67 -16.00 8.44 -10.66
CA LEU A 67 -16.26 7.71 -11.90
C LEU A 67 -15.44 6.43 -12.04
N GLY A 68 -14.45 6.25 -11.16
CA GLY A 68 -13.61 5.06 -11.17
C GLY A 68 -14.35 3.82 -10.66
N LYS A 69 -14.20 2.68 -11.36
CA LYS A 69 -14.78 1.40 -10.92
C LYS A 69 -14.34 1.03 -9.50
N HIS A 70 -13.05 1.23 -9.19
CA HIS A 70 -12.50 0.99 -7.86
C HIS A 70 -13.18 1.84 -6.77
N THR A 71 -13.68 3.05 -7.10
CA THR A 71 -14.41 3.89 -6.15
C THR A 71 -15.76 3.27 -5.82
N ALA A 72 -16.54 2.87 -6.83
CA ALA A 72 -17.79 2.16 -6.61
C ALA A 72 -17.60 0.86 -5.82
N ASP A 73 -16.53 0.11 -6.13
CA ASP A 73 -16.18 -1.11 -5.40
C ASP A 73 -15.89 -0.81 -3.92
N MET A 74 -15.12 0.25 -3.62
CA MET A 74 -14.78 0.64 -2.23
C MET A 74 -15.99 1.13 -1.44
N GLU A 75 -16.95 1.80 -2.10
CA GLU A 75 -18.22 2.21 -1.48
C GLU A 75 -19.08 0.99 -1.09
N ALA A 76 -19.10 -0.03 -1.93
CA ALA A 76 -19.84 -1.27 -1.68
C ALA A 76 -19.11 -2.21 -0.70
N ASN A 77 -17.78 -2.25 -0.77
CA ASN A 77 -16.94 -3.14 0.04
C ASN A 77 -15.62 -2.44 0.39
N PRO A 78 -15.45 -1.98 1.63
CA PRO A 78 -14.29 -1.18 2.02
C PRO A 78 -12.98 -1.98 2.12
N ARG A 79 -13.01 -3.30 1.95
CA ARG A 79 -11.80 -4.14 1.99
C ARG A 79 -10.97 -3.95 0.74
N VAL A 80 -9.72 -3.53 0.92
CA VAL A 80 -8.79 -3.25 -0.18
C VAL A 80 -7.43 -3.89 0.05
N GLY A 81 -6.69 -4.01 -1.04
CA GLY A 81 -5.27 -4.35 -1.03
C GLY A 81 -4.46 -3.30 -1.78
N LEU A 82 -3.30 -2.93 -1.23
CA LEU A 82 -2.30 -2.15 -1.93
C LEU A 82 -1.07 -3.03 -2.18
N LEU A 83 -0.62 -3.10 -3.41
CA LEU A 83 0.66 -3.72 -3.77
C LEU A 83 1.64 -2.61 -4.20
N ILE A 84 2.74 -2.50 -3.46
CA ILE A 84 3.86 -1.60 -3.76
C ILE A 84 5.06 -2.47 -4.07
N THR A 85 5.70 -2.24 -5.21
CA THR A 85 6.86 -3.02 -5.67
C THR A 85 8.02 -2.12 -6.03
N GLU A 86 9.24 -2.62 -5.88
CA GLU A 86 10.40 -2.01 -6.54
C GLU A 86 10.16 -1.92 -8.05
N THR A 87 10.75 -0.91 -8.67
CA THR A 87 10.80 -0.81 -10.12
C THR A 87 11.66 -1.96 -10.67
N ASP A 88 11.20 -2.62 -11.72
CA ASP A 88 11.99 -3.63 -12.40
C ASP A 88 13.24 -3.01 -13.01
N ASP A 89 14.39 -3.38 -12.48
CA ASP A 89 15.70 -2.96 -12.92
C ASP A 89 16.35 -3.96 -13.93
N ARG A 90 15.54 -4.90 -14.44
CA ARG A 90 15.94 -5.97 -15.37
C ARG A 90 16.98 -6.92 -14.80
N ARG A 91 16.99 -7.08 -13.47
CA ARG A 91 17.80 -8.14 -12.83
C ARG A 91 17.37 -9.53 -13.34
N ALA A 92 18.30 -10.49 -13.25
CA ALA A 92 18.08 -11.84 -13.80
C ALA A 92 16.84 -12.56 -13.23
N ASP A 93 16.54 -12.34 -11.95
CA ASP A 93 15.34 -12.89 -11.31
C ASP A 93 14.46 -11.76 -10.73
N PRO A 94 13.34 -11.42 -11.39
CA PRO A 94 12.42 -10.38 -10.89
C PRO A 94 11.72 -10.79 -9.58
N GLN A 95 11.71 -12.05 -9.18
CA GLN A 95 11.14 -12.49 -7.91
C GLN A 95 11.94 -11.99 -6.70
N THR A 96 13.17 -11.52 -6.92
CA THR A 96 14.01 -10.89 -5.89
C THR A 96 13.68 -9.43 -5.63
N LEU A 97 12.80 -8.80 -6.44
CA LEU A 97 12.33 -7.43 -6.21
C LEU A 97 11.57 -7.34 -4.88
N ALA A 98 11.92 -6.34 -4.07
CA ALA A 98 11.20 -6.07 -2.85
C ALA A 98 9.77 -5.63 -3.17
N ARG A 99 8.81 -6.17 -2.42
CA ARG A 99 7.39 -5.86 -2.60
C ARG A 99 6.62 -6.01 -1.30
N VAL A 100 5.66 -5.14 -1.10
CA VAL A 100 4.74 -5.21 0.03
C VAL A 100 3.29 -5.22 -0.45
N SER A 101 2.53 -6.18 0.03
CA SER A 101 1.07 -6.18 -0.08
C SER A 101 0.47 -5.80 1.27
N ILE A 102 -0.34 -4.76 1.30
CA ILE A 102 -1.01 -4.24 2.50
C ILE A 102 -2.50 -4.48 2.32
N ARG A 103 -3.10 -5.23 3.24
CA ARG A 103 -4.56 -5.35 3.33
C ARG A 103 -5.07 -4.29 4.28
N GLY A 104 -6.15 -3.62 3.91
CA GLY A 104 -6.73 -2.56 4.72
C GLY A 104 -8.20 -2.34 4.48
N THR A 105 -8.74 -1.34 5.17
CA THR A 105 -10.08 -0.82 4.96
C THR A 105 -9.99 0.60 4.42
N ALA A 106 -10.72 0.87 3.34
CA ALA A 106 -10.83 2.19 2.72
C ALA A 106 -12.06 2.92 3.25
N GLU A 107 -11.92 4.18 3.56
CA GLU A 107 -13.01 5.07 3.93
C GLU A 107 -12.84 6.42 3.23
N ILE A 108 -13.95 6.99 2.76
CA ILE A 108 -13.93 8.33 2.20
C ILE A 108 -13.63 9.34 3.30
N LEU A 109 -12.77 10.32 3.01
CA LEU A 109 -12.50 11.43 3.91
C LEU A 109 -13.31 12.65 3.46
N PRO A 110 -14.39 12.99 4.17
CA PRO A 110 -15.23 14.14 3.81
C PRO A 110 -14.44 15.44 3.88
N ARG A 111 -14.72 16.37 2.97
CA ARG A 111 -14.07 17.71 2.98
C ARG A 111 -14.36 18.52 4.25
N THR A 112 -15.43 18.17 4.96
CA THR A 112 -15.85 18.78 6.24
C THR A 112 -15.20 18.12 7.45
N GLU A 113 -14.48 17.03 7.27
CA GLU A 113 -13.82 16.30 8.35
C GLU A 113 -12.73 17.14 8.99
N PRO A 114 -12.69 17.24 10.34
CA PRO A 114 -11.55 17.79 11.04
C PRO A 114 -10.27 17.03 10.62
N GLY A 115 -9.25 17.74 10.16
CA GLY A 115 -8.01 17.12 9.65
C GLY A 115 -7.97 16.91 8.13
N TYR A 116 -9.06 17.13 7.37
CA TYR A 116 -9.03 17.05 5.91
C TYR A 116 -7.92 17.92 5.29
N ALA A 117 -7.77 19.15 5.77
CA ALA A 117 -6.74 20.06 5.29
C ALA A 117 -5.32 19.52 5.52
N GLN A 118 -5.09 18.86 6.64
CA GLN A 118 -3.81 18.22 6.94
C GLN A 118 -3.53 17.06 5.97
N VAL A 119 -4.51 16.20 5.73
CA VAL A 119 -4.37 15.07 4.79
C VAL A 119 -4.16 15.57 3.35
N ARG A 120 -4.91 16.61 2.95
CA ARG A 120 -4.70 17.28 1.66
C ARG A 120 -3.26 17.78 1.52
N ASN A 121 -2.72 18.42 2.56
CA ASN A 121 -1.33 18.88 2.56
C ASN A 121 -0.33 17.71 2.47
N ILE A 122 -0.54 16.61 3.20
CA ILE A 122 0.28 15.40 3.08
C ILE A 122 0.27 14.90 1.62
N TYR A 123 -0.90 14.83 0.99
CA TYR A 123 -1.02 14.39 -0.39
C TYR A 123 -0.33 15.35 -1.37
N LEU A 124 -0.54 16.66 -1.23
CA LEU A 124 0.03 17.66 -2.11
C LEU A 124 1.53 17.88 -1.92
N THR A 125 2.07 17.66 -0.73
CA THR A 125 3.52 17.62 -0.52
C THR A 125 4.17 16.54 -1.37
N ARG A 126 3.49 15.43 -1.57
CA ARG A 126 3.99 14.32 -2.39
C ARG A 126 3.66 14.48 -3.87
N PHE A 127 2.52 15.10 -4.20
CA PHE A 127 1.98 15.29 -5.54
C PHE A 127 1.49 16.71 -5.75
N PRO A 128 2.38 17.73 -5.83
CA PRO A 128 1.97 19.13 -5.99
C PRO A 128 1.19 19.36 -7.30
N GLU A 129 1.47 18.56 -8.33
CA GLU A 129 0.76 18.60 -9.62
C GLU A 129 -0.72 18.24 -9.52
N SER A 130 -1.13 17.59 -8.43
CA SER A 130 -2.53 17.19 -8.20
C SER A 130 -3.41 18.33 -7.65
N GLU A 131 -2.86 19.52 -7.39
CA GLU A 131 -3.60 20.65 -6.80
C GLU A 131 -4.92 20.92 -7.54
N GLN A 132 -4.89 20.94 -8.87
CA GLN A 132 -6.07 21.20 -9.69
C GLN A 132 -7.17 20.14 -9.52
N LEU A 133 -6.82 18.89 -9.25
CA LEU A 133 -7.80 17.82 -9.05
C LEU A 133 -8.65 18.02 -7.80
N PHE A 134 -8.14 18.75 -6.79
CA PHE A 134 -8.88 19.07 -5.58
C PHE A 134 -10.01 20.08 -5.81
N SER A 135 -9.98 20.83 -6.92
CA SER A 135 -11.07 21.73 -7.31
C SER A 135 -12.21 21.00 -8.01
N LEU A 136 -11.99 19.77 -8.48
CA LEU A 136 -13.00 18.96 -9.13
C LEU A 136 -13.97 18.35 -8.11
N GLY A 137 -15.27 18.39 -8.42
CA GLY A 137 -16.32 17.92 -7.52
C GLY A 137 -16.46 16.40 -7.42
N ASP A 138 -15.86 15.68 -8.38
CA ASP A 138 -15.93 14.23 -8.46
C ASP A 138 -14.71 13.51 -7.86
N PHE A 139 -13.66 14.24 -7.46
CA PHE A 139 -12.50 13.67 -6.80
C PHE A 139 -12.63 13.72 -5.27
N ASN A 140 -12.34 12.61 -4.61
CA ASN A 140 -12.34 12.49 -3.16
C ASN A 140 -11.04 11.89 -2.64
N LEU A 141 -10.63 12.35 -1.46
CA LEU A 141 -9.62 11.66 -0.66
C LEU A 141 -10.25 10.42 -0.01
N TRP A 142 -9.52 9.34 -0.07
CA TRP A 142 -9.81 8.11 0.65
C TRP A 142 -8.66 7.79 1.58
N LYS A 143 -9.00 7.38 2.79
CA LYS A 143 -8.05 6.87 3.77
C LYS A 143 -8.11 5.36 3.78
N ILE A 144 -6.96 4.73 3.64
CA ILE A 144 -6.78 3.27 3.76
C ILE A 144 -6.05 3.00 5.07
N THR A 145 -6.74 2.34 5.99
CA THR A 145 -6.17 1.94 7.28
C THR A 145 -5.63 0.52 7.19
N PRO A 146 -4.31 0.30 7.33
CA PRO A 146 -3.71 -1.03 7.30
C PRO A 146 -4.27 -1.95 8.38
N LYS A 147 -4.54 -3.19 8.01
CA LYS A 147 -4.96 -4.28 8.92
C LYS A 147 -3.96 -5.43 8.95
N GLY A 148 -2.99 -5.42 8.06
CA GLY A 148 -1.95 -6.42 7.93
C GLY A 148 -1.50 -6.57 6.51
N GLY A 149 -0.63 -7.55 6.24
CA GLY A 149 -0.11 -7.73 4.90
C GLY A 149 1.02 -8.74 4.83
N ARG A 150 1.77 -8.67 3.75
CA ARG A 150 2.97 -9.47 3.55
C ARG A 150 4.04 -8.62 2.88
N PHE A 151 5.24 -8.70 3.40
CA PHE A 151 6.43 -8.06 2.84
C PHE A 151 7.41 -9.13 2.37
N VAL A 152 7.96 -8.93 1.18
CA VAL A 152 9.05 -9.73 0.63
C VAL A 152 10.21 -8.76 0.40
N ALA A 153 11.30 -8.96 1.14
CA ALA A 153 12.49 -8.10 1.06
C ALA A 153 13.47 -8.56 -0.04
N GLY A 154 13.25 -9.76 -0.58
CA GLY A 154 14.10 -10.42 -1.57
C GLY A 154 13.88 -11.92 -1.53
N PHE A 155 14.77 -12.67 -2.22
CA PHE A 155 14.66 -14.13 -2.27
C PHE A 155 14.77 -14.75 -0.87
N GLY A 156 13.79 -15.57 -0.51
CA GLY A 156 13.76 -16.27 0.78
C GLY A 156 13.40 -15.42 2.00
N GLN A 157 13.20 -14.11 1.84
CA GLN A 157 12.90 -13.19 2.94
C GLN A 157 11.46 -12.68 2.82
N ALA A 158 10.53 -13.37 3.46
CA ALA A 158 9.11 -13.03 3.42
C ALA A 158 8.53 -12.96 4.85
N PHE A 159 7.88 -11.85 5.17
CA PHE A 159 7.39 -11.50 6.50
C PHE A 159 5.89 -11.25 6.48
N ASN A 160 5.19 -11.73 7.50
CA ASN A 160 3.82 -11.29 7.75
C ASN A 160 3.86 -9.91 8.41
N LEU A 161 3.06 -8.98 7.88
CA LEU A 161 2.97 -7.64 8.43
C LEU A 161 1.74 -7.52 9.33
N VAL A 162 1.96 -6.94 10.48
CA VAL A 162 0.94 -6.36 11.35
C VAL A 162 1.10 -4.84 11.36
N PRO A 163 0.09 -4.04 11.73
CA PRO A 163 0.20 -2.59 11.77
C PRO A 163 1.39 -2.06 12.58
N GLU A 164 1.75 -2.75 13.66
CA GLU A 164 2.90 -2.42 14.51
C GLU A 164 4.23 -2.53 13.76
N ALA A 165 4.37 -3.53 12.88
CA ALA A 165 5.57 -3.70 12.07
C ALA A 165 5.73 -2.57 11.04
N LEU A 166 4.62 -2.08 10.47
CA LEU A 166 4.64 -0.89 9.60
C LEU A 166 5.11 0.34 10.37
N ARG A 167 4.53 0.58 11.57
CA ARG A 167 4.95 1.71 12.42
C ARG A 167 6.41 1.61 12.83
N LYS A 168 6.89 0.42 13.17
CA LYS A 168 8.31 0.21 13.49
C LYS A 168 9.21 0.54 12.30
N ALA A 169 8.88 0.03 11.11
CA ALA A 169 9.65 0.33 9.90
C ALA A 169 9.66 1.82 9.55
N SER A 170 8.62 2.58 9.89
CA SER A 170 8.55 4.01 9.60
C SER A 170 9.56 4.87 10.36
N THR A 171 10.12 4.37 11.45
CA THR A 171 11.11 5.10 12.28
C THR A 171 12.55 5.03 11.75
N LEU A 172 12.76 4.33 10.61
CA LEU A 172 14.09 4.05 10.02
C LEU A 172 14.37 4.86 8.73
#